data_5ccf88e64c4affd218138cefa901352e
#
_entry.id   5ccf88e64c4affd218138cefa901352e
#
_cell.length_a   1.000
_cell.length_b   1.000
_cell.length_c   1.000
_cell.angle_alpha   90.00
_cell.angle_beta   90.00
_cell.angle_gamma   90.00
#
_symmetry.space_group_name_H-M   'P 1'
#
loop_
_entity.id
_entity.type
_entity.pdbx_description
1 polymer ?
#
loop_
_entity_poly.entity_id
_entity_poly.type
_entity_poly.pdbx_seq_one_letter_code
_entity_poly.pdbx_strand_id
1 'polypeptide(L)'
;MYTCTNCWYKTITKLWRCPECWEFGTFKAEEKESKTWNILQSNTKSENKFFDLESTELKRVFTNWIKSNWVYLLGWQPGVGKSTLVLQIIENLKDNLNIGYFSWEEEASAIVSRFQRITWKNPNFKIYHSTKLEDILQTAKSENLNLIIVDSIQTIYSNEISAVAWSINQVKYCSEKLSEFSKKNNLASIIIWHITKSWEIAWPKYLEHIVDVVAYLEWDKFWEYRFLRTQKNRFWPTNDVAIFQMTQKWLKPVYNLKENLLQQKESIPGTVLTVWIDNWRPVLTTLEVLLNKTNYKFPKRTTIWVDSNRVELIIAILERYLNLNLGFYDIFINIPWEFKFTDSGLDLAIAAGILSAYKNKATDKVYIGEISLSGKINKSKFHEKRKKEAETLPVVDYTNLKHISGLDEQLD
;
A
#
# COMPACT_ATOMS: atom_id res chain seq x y z
N MET A 1 29.59 26.68 10.49
CA MET A 1 30.18 26.98 11.81
C MET A 1 30.91 28.30 11.70
N TYR A 2 31.01 29.10 12.75
CA TYR A 2 31.75 30.36 12.77
C TYR A 2 32.98 30.19 13.64
N THR A 3 34.14 30.59 13.15
CA THR A 3 35.41 30.45 13.88
C THR A 3 36.00 31.85 14.12
N CYS A 4 36.40 32.13 15.36
CA CYS A 4 37.08 33.35 15.72
C CYS A 4 38.48 33.34 15.12
N THR A 5 38.84 34.40 14.38
CA THR A 5 40.17 34.49 13.68
C THR A 5 41.32 34.81 14.67
N ASN A 6 41.02 35.21 15.91
CA ASN A 6 42.00 35.54 16.89
C ASN A 6 42.38 34.40 17.84
N CYS A 7 41.38 33.62 18.33
CA CYS A 7 41.59 32.54 19.31
C CYS A 7 41.07 31.19 18.89
N TRP A 8 40.55 31.05 17.65
CA TRP A 8 40.02 29.81 17.09
C TRP A 8 38.78 29.24 17.78
N TYR A 9 38.15 29.99 18.67
CA TYR A 9 36.89 29.58 19.31
C TYR A 9 35.80 29.33 18.25
N LYS A 10 35.10 28.20 18.32
CA LYS A 10 34.08 27.79 17.36
C LYS A 10 32.67 27.91 17.94
N THR A 11 31.73 28.45 17.18
CA THR A 11 30.33 28.59 17.53
C THR A 11 29.38 28.32 16.35
N ILE A 12 28.12 27.99 16.66
CA ILE A 12 27.09 27.71 15.65
C ILE A 12 26.47 29.02 15.11
N THR A 13 26.44 30.07 15.95
CA THR A 13 25.87 31.39 15.64
C THR A 13 26.97 32.42 15.49
N LYS A 14 26.77 33.39 14.57
CA LYS A 14 27.68 34.52 14.44
C LYS A 14 27.53 35.43 15.66
N LEU A 15 28.55 35.42 16.53
CA LEU A 15 28.61 36.31 17.68
C LEU A 15 29.30 37.63 17.29
N TRP A 16 28.86 38.74 17.88
CA TRP A 16 29.48 40.07 17.67
C TRP A 16 30.78 40.19 18.45
N ARG A 17 30.93 39.49 19.59
CA ARG A 17 32.09 39.49 20.49
C ARG A 17 32.47 38.05 20.81
N CYS A 18 33.75 37.72 20.74
CA CYS A 18 34.22 36.39 21.12
C CYS A 18 34.21 36.21 22.65
N PRO A 19 33.61 35.15 23.21
CA PRO A 19 33.57 34.89 24.64
C PRO A 19 34.92 34.48 25.22
N GLU A 20 35.87 34.01 24.40
CA GLU A 20 37.21 33.56 24.85
C GLU A 20 38.20 34.73 24.85
N CYS A 21 38.38 35.42 23.73
CA CYS A 21 39.37 36.47 23.60
C CYS A 21 38.84 37.91 23.70
N TRP A 22 37.51 38.05 23.87
CA TRP A 22 36.81 39.32 24.07
C TRP A 22 36.90 40.32 22.89
N GLU A 23 37.48 39.90 21.78
CA GLU A 23 37.61 40.72 20.56
C GLU A 23 36.29 40.78 19.78
N PHE A 24 36.04 41.91 19.14
CA PHE A 24 34.83 42.19 18.37
C PHE A 24 35.06 41.91 16.86
N GLY A 25 34.00 41.42 16.19
CA GLY A 25 33.96 41.25 14.75
C GLY A 25 34.91 40.16 14.18
N THR A 26 35.41 39.26 15.02
CA THR A 26 36.43 38.27 14.67
C THR A 26 35.87 36.97 14.12
N PHE A 27 34.56 36.81 14.03
CA PHE A 27 33.96 35.56 13.51
C PHE A 27 33.84 35.53 12.02
N LYS A 28 34.52 34.58 11.41
CA LYS A 28 34.33 34.18 9.99
C LYS A 28 33.55 32.90 9.89
N ALA A 29 32.61 32.85 8.93
CA ALA A 29 31.98 31.60 8.56
C ALA A 29 33.02 30.65 7.94
N GLU A 30 33.08 29.42 8.40
CA GLU A 30 33.77 28.38 7.62
C GLU A 30 33.00 28.21 6.31
N GLU A 31 33.58 28.58 5.20
CA GLU A 31 33.09 28.25 3.87
C GLU A 31 33.11 26.71 3.77
N LYS A 32 31.94 26.08 3.88
CA LYS A 32 31.80 24.73 3.35
C LYS A 32 31.99 24.87 1.86
N GLU A 33 33.08 24.34 1.32
CA GLU A 33 33.18 24.07 -0.11
C GLU A 33 31.87 23.38 -0.51
N SER A 34 31.02 24.11 -1.20
CA SER A 34 29.88 23.54 -1.88
C SER A 34 30.48 22.60 -2.93
N LYS A 35 30.46 21.30 -2.67
CA LYS A 35 30.74 20.30 -3.70
C LYS A 35 29.68 20.50 -4.77
N THR A 36 29.99 21.34 -5.74
CA THR A 36 29.26 21.42 -7.00
C THR A 36 29.40 20.03 -7.64
N TRP A 37 28.30 19.30 -7.65
CA TRP A 37 28.22 18.02 -8.34
C TRP A 37 28.31 18.33 -9.83
N ASN A 38 29.50 18.13 -10.43
CA ASN A 38 29.65 18.12 -11.87
C ASN A 38 28.93 16.84 -12.38
N ILE A 39 27.71 17.02 -12.82
CA ILE A 39 26.79 15.96 -13.33
C ILE A 39 27.41 15.23 -14.55
N LEU A 40 28.46 15.74 -15.16
CA LEU A 40 29.03 15.22 -16.40
C LEU A 40 30.27 14.32 -16.24
N GLN A 41 30.74 14.01 -15.04
CA GLN A 41 31.92 13.17 -14.85
C GLN A 41 31.81 12.02 -13.84
N SER A 42 30.62 11.59 -13.46
CA SER A 42 30.49 10.32 -12.73
C SER A 42 30.49 9.12 -13.69
N ASN A 43 31.64 8.88 -14.31
CA ASN A 43 31.96 7.59 -14.96
C ASN A 43 32.22 6.47 -13.93
N THR A 44 31.63 6.53 -12.76
CA THR A 44 31.43 5.35 -11.94
C THR A 44 30.16 4.67 -12.44
N LYS A 45 30.31 3.75 -13.37
CA LYS A 45 29.33 2.68 -13.61
C LYS A 45 29.18 1.90 -12.29
N SER A 46 28.40 2.43 -11.36
CA SER A 46 27.79 1.57 -10.36
C SER A 46 26.81 0.70 -11.15
N GLU A 47 27.22 -0.51 -11.49
CA GLU A 47 26.33 -1.47 -12.14
C GLU A 47 25.20 -1.76 -11.15
N ASN A 48 24.10 -1.03 -11.32
CA ASN A 48 22.89 -1.29 -10.57
C ASN A 48 22.45 -2.70 -10.91
N LYS A 49 22.50 -3.60 -9.95
CA LYS A 49 22.01 -4.96 -10.11
C LYS A 49 20.50 -4.99 -9.86
N PHE A 50 19.79 -5.73 -10.68
CA PHE A 50 18.35 -5.96 -10.57
C PHE A 50 18.14 -7.42 -10.24
N PHE A 51 17.50 -7.71 -9.12
CA PHE A 51 17.20 -9.06 -8.66
C PHE A 51 15.77 -9.41 -9.07
N ASP A 52 15.64 -10.24 -10.09
CA ASP A 52 14.36 -10.57 -10.71
C ASP A 52 13.46 -11.39 -9.76
N LEU A 53 12.16 -11.08 -9.77
CA LEU A 53 11.15 -11.79 -8.99
C LEU A 53 10.41 -12.78 -9.90
N GLU A 54 9.98 -13.92 -9.35
CA GLU A 54 9.16 -14.89 -10.10
C GLU A 54 7.68 -14.55 -10.07
N SER A 55 7.16 -14.25 -8.88
CA SER A 55 5.73 -13.98 -8.66
C SER A 55 5.23 -12.74 -9.39
N THR A 56 4.21 -12.88 -10.22
CA THR A 56 3.56 -11.78 -10.93
C THR A 56 2.96 -10.74 -9.97
N GLU A 57 2.39 -11.18 -8.83
CA GLU A 57 1.83 -10.26 -7.85
C GLU A 57 2.92 -9.46 -7.12
N LEU A 58 4.06 -10.08 -6.77
CA LEU A 58 5.20 -9.34 -6.21
C LEU A 58 5.80 -8.36 -7.23
N LYS A 59 5.86 -8.74 -8.50
CA LYS A 59 6.30 -7.87 -9.60
C LYS A 59 5.48 -6.59 -9.72
N ARG A 60 4.18 -6.64 -9.45
CA ARG A 60 3.30 -5.47 -9.48
C ARG A 60 3.73 -4.40 -8.47
N VAL A 61 4.09 -4.83 -7.26
CA VAL A 61 4.48 -3.94 -6.15
C VAL A 61 5.92 -3.47 -6.26
N PHE A 62 6.83 -4.39 -6.62
CA PHE A 62 8.27 -4.13 -6.71
C PHE A 62 8.77 -3.83 -8.12
N THR A 63 7.85 -3.60 -9.08
CA THR A 63 8.18 -3.24 -10.47
C THR A 63 9.11 -4.24 -11.17
N ASN A 64 8.79 -5.53 -11.05
CA ASN A 64 9.44 -6.72 -11.59
C ASN A 64 10.69 -7.20 -10.84
N TRP A 65 11.40 -6.35 -10.11
CA TRP A 65 12.67 -6.68 -9.45
C TRP A 65 12.90 -5.92 -8.15
N ILE A 66 13.81 -6.44 -7.34
CA ILE A 66 14.43 -5.72 -6.24
C ILE A 66 15.75 -5.15 -6.74
N LYS A 67 15.95 -3.85 -6.64
CA LYS A 67 17.16 -3.19 -7.13
C LYS A 67 18.17 -3.04 -6.01
N SER A 68 19.43 -3.36 -6.31
CA SER A 68 20.56 -3.02 -5.43
C SER A 68 20.59 -1.51 -5.17
N ASN A 69 21.15 -1.08 -4.07
CA ASN A 69 21.21 0.31 -3.58
C ASN A 69 19.86 0.97 -3.24
N TRP A 70 18.73 0.22 -3.26
CA TRP A 70 17.44 0.72 -2.83
C TRP A 70 17.07 0.22 -1.45
N VAL A 71 16.32 1.06 -0.73
CA VAL A 71 15.76 0.74 0.57
C VAL A 71 14.25 0.65 0.46
N TYR A 72 13.74 -0.50 0.81
CA TYR A 72 12.32 -0.85 0.81
C TYR A 72 11.80 -0.84 2.24
N LEU A 73 10.75 -0.09 2.52
CA LEU A 73 10.04 -0.12 3.77
C LEU A 73 8.76 -0.95 3.61
N LEU A 74 8.65 -2.02 4.39
CA LEU A 74 7.45 -2.82 4.46
C LEU A 74 6.74 -2.56 5.79
N GLY A 75 5.57 -1.95 5.71
CA GLY A 75 4.72 -1.67 6.87
C GLY A 75 3.50 -2.60 6.92
N TRP A 76 3.02 -2.90 8.13
CA TRP A 76 1.82 -3.73 8.34
C TRP A 76 1.23 -3.65 9.72
N GLN A 77 -0.01 -4.12 9.80
CA GLN A 77 -0.71 -4.36 11.05
C GLN A 77 -0.25 -5.70 11.68
N PRO A 78 -0.25 -5.83 13.02
CA PRO A 78 0.08 -7.08 13.68
C PRO A 78 -0.81 -8.24 13.20
N GLY A 79 -0.20 -9.42 12.98
CA GLY A 79 -0.92 -10.64 12.62
C GLY A 79 -1.26 -10.83 11.12
N VAL A 80 -0.91 -9.88 10.25
CA VAL A 80 -1.29 -9.90 8.82
C VAL A 80 -0.51 -10.91 7.95
N GLY A 81 0.58 -11.50 8.46
CA GLY A 81 1.40 -12.46 7.69
C GLY A 81 2.77 -11.91 7.24
N LYS A 82 3.30 -10.98 7.98
CA LYS A 82 4.58 -10.28 7.80
C LYS A 82 5.75 -11.19 7.41
N SER A 83 6.17 -11.99 8.36
CA SER A 83 7.34 -12.85 8.19
C SER A 83 7.12 -13.85 7.05
N THR A 84 5.86 -14.24 6.79
CA THR A 84 5.52 -15.09 5.64
C THR A 84 5.78 -14.35 4.32
N LEU A 85 5.33 -13.09 4.19
CA LEU A 85 5.54 -12.30 2.98
C LEU A 85 7.04 -12.08 2.69
N VAL A 86 7.81 -11.73 3.72
CA VAL A 86 9.25 -11.49 3.54
C VAL A 86 9.98 -12.75 3.11
N LEU A 87 9.66 -13.90 3.71
CA LEU A 87 10.23 -15.18 3.30
C LEU A 87 9.79 -15.58 1.89
N GLN A 88 8.57 -15.24 1.48
CA GLN A 88 8.13 -15.42 0.10
C GLN A 88 8.84 -14.50 -0.89
N ILE A 89 9.17 -13.27 -0.49
CA ILE A 89 10.01 -12.38 -1.33
C ILE A 89 11.36 -13.04 -1.56
N ILE A 90 12.01 -13.57 -0.52
CA ILE A 90 13.31 -14.27 -0.63
C ILE A 90 13.18 -15.48 -1.56
N GLU A 91 12.15 -16.30 -1.36
CA GLU A 91 11.93 -17.52 -2.17
C GLU A 91 11.70 -17.23 -3.65
N ASN A 92 11.07 -16.08 -3.93
CA ASN A 92 10.74 -15.65 -5.29
C ASN A 92 11.89 -14.92 -6.02
N LEU A 93 13.03 -14.70 -5.37
CA LEU A 93 14.22 -14.15 -6.03
C LEU A 93 14.89 -15.25 -6.87
N LYS A 94 15.08 -14.96 -8.16
CA LYS A 94 15.67 -15.91 -9.12
C LYS A 94 17.18 -16.05 -8.99
N ASP A 95 17.82 -14.97 -8.53
CA ASP A 95 19.28 -14.89 -8.48
C ASP A 95 19.81 -15.60 -7.25
N ASN A 96 21.01 -16.16 -7.38
CA ASN A 96 21.74 -16.77 -6.26
C ASN A 96 22.41 -15.66 -5.44
N LEU A 97 21.68 -15.08 -4.47
CA LEU A 97 22.07 -13.92 -3.71
C LEU A 97 22.60 -14.31 -2.33
N ASN A 98 23.60 -13.58 -1.85
CA ASN A 98 23.98 -13.61 -0.44
C ASN A 98 23.00 -12.74 0.36
N ILE A 99 22.08 -13.37 1.07
CA ILE A 99 21.01 -12.69 1.81
C ILE A 99 21.25 -12.81 3.32
N GLY A 100 21.20 -11.68 4.02
CA GLY A 100 21.23 -11.62 5.48
C GLY A 100 19.85 -11.24 6.05
N TYR A 101 19.33 -12.07 6.93
CA TYR A 101 18.09 -11.82 7.67
C TYR A 101 18.45 -11.47 9.12
N PHE A 102 18.29 -10.22 9.51
CA PHE A 102 18.57 -9.74 10.87
C PHE A 102 17.26 -9.67 11.64
N SER A 103 17.11 -10.53 12.65
CA SER A 103 15.93 -10.58 13.50
C SER A 103 16.32 -10.66 14.97
N TRP A 104 15.57 -9.97 15.81
CA TRP A 104 15.59 -10.10 17.25
C TRP A 104 14.30 -10.66 17.83
N GLU A 105 13.20 -10.49 17.09
CA GLU A 105 11.86 -10.86 17.56
C GLU A 105 11.59 -12.37 17.47
N GLU A 106 12.20 -13.05 16.50
CA GLU A 106 11.97 -14.46 16.25
C GLU A 106 13.29 -15.26 16.27
N GLU A 107 13.23 -16.46 16.83
CA GLU A 107 14.35 -17.38 16.80
C GLU A 107 14.63 -17.91 15.39
N ALA A 108 15.89 -18.19 15.08
CA ALA A 108 16.32 -18.72 13.78
C ALA A 108 15.57 -20.01 13.40
N SER A 109 15.34 -20.90 14.36
CA SER A 109 14.59 -22.15 14.18
C SER A 109 13.16 -21.92 13.70
N ALA A 110 12.48 -20.89 14.23
CA ALA A 110 11.12 -20.53 13.85
C ALA A 110 11.06 -19.95 12.42
N ILE A 111 12.04 -19.11 12.06
CA ILE A 111 12.17 -18.54 10.72
C ILE A 111 12.43 -19.64 9.70
N VAL A 112 13.36 -20.55 9.96
CA VAL A 112 13.67 -21.70 9.09
C VAL A 112 12.46 -22.61 8.92
N SER A 113 11.79 -22.97 10.03
CA SER A 113 10.59 -23.81 9.98
C SER A 113 9.47 -23.19 9.16
N ARG A 114 9.32 -21.85 9.24
CA ARG A 114 8.35 -21.12 8.43
C ARG A 114 8.74 -21.10 6.95
N PHE A 115 10.01 -20.90 6.64
CA PHE A 115 10.51 -20.96 5.26
C PHE A 115 10.26 -22.34 4.64
N GLN A 116 10.53 -23.42 5.37
CA GLN A 116 10.27 -24.80 4.92
C GLN A 116 8.80 -25.13 4.70
N ARG A 117 7.87 -24.41 5.35
CA ARG A 117 6.43 -24.53 5.05
C ARG A 117 6.03 -23.86 3.73
N ILE A 118 6.76 -22.81 3.34
CA ILE A 118 6.52 -22.07 2.10
C ILE A 118 7.09 -22.86 0.91
N THR A 119 8.29 -23.41 1.06
CA THR A 119 9.00 -24.09 -0.01
C THR A 119 9.75 -25.31 0.51
N TRP A 120 9.93 -26.31 -0.37
CA TRP A 120 10.75 -27.50 -0.08
C TRP A 120 12.26 -27.23 -0.22
N LYS A 121 12.65 -26.03 -0.64
CA LYS A 121 14.06 -25.66 -0.81
C LYS A 121 14.71 -25.44 0.57
N ASN A 122 16.01 -25.67 0.62
CA ASN A 122 16.80 -25.25 1.78
C ASN A 122 16.88 -23.71 1.80
N PRO A 123 16.97 -23.11 3.01
CA PRO A 123 17.16 -21.68 3.12
C PRO A 123 18.42 -21.21 2.37
N ASN A 124 18.28 -20.25 1.48
CA ASN A 124 19.37 -19.63 0.74
C ASN A 124 19.79 -18.29 1.36
N PHE A 125 19.52 -18.10 2.66
CA PHE A 125 19.84 -16.91 3.42
C PHE A 125 20.42 -17.28 4.80
N LYS A 126 21.22 -16.36 5.35
CA LYS A 126 21.77 -16.48 6.69
C LYS A 126 20.96 -15.63 7.67
N ILE A 127 20.76 -16.17 8.89
CA ILE A 127 20.01 -15.48 9.94
C ILE A 127 21.01 -14.99 10.99
N TYR A 128 20.87 -13.72 11.38
CA TYR A 128 21.71 -13.07 12.35
C TYR A 128 20.87 -12.50 13.49
N HIS A 129 21.30 -12.75 14.73
CA HIS A 129 20.72 -12.14 15.93
C HIS A 129 21.56 -10.93 16.32
N SER A 130 21.22 -9.74 15.79
CA SER A 130 21.85 -8.49 16.17
C SER A 130 20.85 -7.34 16.10
N THR A 131 20.86 -6.50 17.14
CA THR A 131 20.10 -5.25 17.23
C THR A 131 21.00 -4.02 17.11
N LYS A 132 22.32 -4.21 17.13
CA LYS A 132 23.27 -3.12 17.02
C LYS A 132 23.55 -2.82 15.56
N LEU A 133 23.31 -1.58 15.15
CA LEU A 133 23.47 -1.13 13.77
C LEU A 133 24.86 -1.39 13.20
N GLU A 134 25.90 -1.08 13.99
CA GLU A 134 27.30 -1.21 13.59
C GLU A 134 27.64 -2.66 13.24
N ASP A 135 27.14 -3.62 14.03
CA ASP A 135 27.36 -5.05 13.79
C ASP A 135 26.64 -5.52 12.52
N ILE A 136 25.41 -5.00 12.26
CA ILE A 136 24.66 -5.29 11.04
C ILE A 136 25.43 -4.79 9.81
N LEU A 137 25.93 -3.55 9.85
CA LEU A 137 26.67 -2.97 8.74
C LEU A 137 28.02 -3.67 8.50
N GLN A 138 28.71 -4.02 9.57
CA GLN A 138 29.96 -4.77 9.51
C GLN A 138 29.74 -6.16 8.90
N THR A 139 28.73 -6.90 9.37
CA THR A 139 28.37 -8.24 8.86
C THR A 139 27.97 -8.15 7.39
N ALA A 140 27.17 -7.17 7.00
CA ALA A 140 26.77 -7.00 5.61
C ALA A 140 27.96 -6.79 4.69
N LYS A 141 29.00 -6.09 5.16
CA LYS A 141 30.21 -5.84 4.39
C LYS A 141 31.15 -7.06 4.36
N SER A 142 31.39 -7.72 5.51
CA SER A 142 32.32 -8.86 5.61
C SER A 142 31.81 -10.10 4.87
N GLU A 143 30.51 -10.33 4.88
CA GLU A 143 29.85 -11.46 4.21
C GLU A 143 29.49 -11.14 2.72
N ASN A 144 29.80 -9.95 2.23
CA ASN A 144 29.47 -9.49 0.87
C ASN A 144 27.98 -9.70 0.54
N LEU A 145 27.07 -9.28 1.46
CA LEU A 145 25.66 -9.45 1.27
C LEU A 145 25.14 -8.61 0.09
N ASN A 146 24.19 -9.16 -0.67
CA ASN A 146 23.50 -8.47 -1.77
C ASN A 146 22.18 -7.86 -1.31
N LEU A 147 21.54 -8.52 -0.35
CA LEU A 147 20.28 -8.11 0.25
C LEU A 147 20.33 -8.29 1.77
N ILE A 148 19.89 -7.29 2.51
CA ILE A 148 19.62 -7.42 3.94
C ILE A 148 18.14 -7.23 4.23
N ILE A 149 17.67 -7.99 5.20
CA ILE A 149 16.32 -7.86 5.76
C ILE A 149 16.48 -7.54 7.23
N VAL A 150 15.82 -6.49 7.68
CA VAL A 150 15.88 -5.98 9.05
C VAL A 150 14.50 -6.11 9.68
N ASP A 151 14.34 -7.04 10.61
CA ASP A 151 13.08 -7.35 11.30
C ASP A 151 13.20 -7.18 12.82
N SER A 152 12.85 -6.00 13.36
CA SER A 152 12.30 -4.81 12.77
C SER A 152 13.19 -3.59 13.02
N ILE A 153 12.98 -2.50 12.33
CA ILE A 153 13.77 -1.26 12.52
C ILE A 153 13.60 -0.67 13.92
N GLN A 154 12.47 -0.93 14.58
CA GLN A 154 12.22 -0.47 15.93
C GLN A 154 13.16 -1.08 16.95
N THR A 155 13.65 -2.30 16.71
CA THR A 155 14.52 -3.00 17.64
C THR A 155 15.99 -2.60 17.51
N ILE A 156 16.36 -1.91 16.42
CA ILE A 156 17.74 -1.56 16.13
C ILE A 156 18.14 -0.27 16.85
N TYR A 157 19.36 -0.25 17.37
CA TYR A 157 19.97 0.91 17.99
C TYR A 157 21.42 1.09 17.56
N SER A 158 21.92 2.29 17.74
CA SER A 158 23.34 2.66 17.57
C SER A 158 23.87 3.29 18.86
N ASN A 159 25.10 2.99 19.20
CA ASN A 159 25.79 3.63 20.31
C ASN A 159 26.33 5.03 19.96
N GLU A 160 26.26 5.44 18.69
CA GLU A 160 26.73 6.75 18.23
C GLU A 160 25.81 7.91 18.67
N ILE A 161 24.61 7.60 19.12
CA ILE A 161 23.67 8.61 19.64
C ILE A 161 23.19 8.25 21.05
N SER A 162 23.12 9.27 21.92
CA SER A 162 22.64 9.13 23.30
C SER A 162 21.11 9.13 23.35
N ALA A 163 20.49 8.11 22.77
CA ALA A 163 19.04 7.93 22.76
C ALA A 163 18.69 6.50 23.16
N VAL A 164 17.58 6.34 23.87
CA VAL A 164 17.11 5.02 24.31
C VAL A 164 16.73 4.18 23.09
N ALA A 165 17.06 2.88 23.10
CA ALA A 165 16.54 1.94 22.11
C ALA A 165 15.01 2.09 21.97
N TRP A 166 14.46 1.84 20.80
CA TRP A 166 13.03 2.04 20.48
C TRP A 166 12.57 3.50 20.38
N SER A 167 13.46 4.46 20.65
CA SER A 167 13.11 5.88 20.53
C SER A 167 13.08 6.35 19.06
N ILE A 168 12.35 7.44 18.83
CA ILE A 168 12.27 8.13 17.54
C ILE A 168 13.65 8.42 16.96
N ASN A 169 14.51 8.95 17.79
CA ASN A 169 15.84 9.37 17.36
C ASN A 169 16.69 8.18 16.93
N GLN A 170 16.59 7.04 17.62
CA GLN A 170 17.29 5.81 17.23
C GLN A 170 16.81 5.29 15.88
N VAL A 171 15.49 5.15 15.71
CA VAL A 171 14.94 4.63 14.46
C VAL A 171 15.28 5.55 13.29
N LYS A 172 15.20 6.87 13.49
CA LYS A 172 15.60 7.86 12.49
C LYS A 172 17.05 7.69 12.10
N TYR A 173 17.94 7.70 13.07
CA TYR A 173 19.38 7.57 12.86
C TYR A 173 19.73 6.26 12.16
N CYS A 174 19.22 5.14 12.67
CA CYS A 174 19.50 3.82 12.11
C CYS A 174 18.99 3.70 10.66
N SER A 175 17.82 4.25 10.36
CA SER A 175 17.25 4.21 9.00
C SER A 175 18.06 5.07 8.02
N GLU A 176 18.52 6.26 8.45
CA GLU A 176 19.38 7.12 7.65
C GLU A 176 20.71 6.41 7.34
N LYS A 177 21.35 5.82 8.35
CA LYS A 177 22.61 5.10 8.20
C LYS A 177 22.50 3.85 7.34
N LEU A 178 21.42 3.07 7.49
CA LEU A 178 21.12 1.95 6.62
C LEU A 178 20.95 2.41 5.17
N SER A 179 20.23 3.50 4.94
CA SER A 179 20.03 4.05 3.60
C SER A 179 21.34 4.54 2.97
N GLU A 180 22.16 5.25 3.73
CA GLU A 180 23.49 5.70 3.27
C GLU A 180 24.39 4.50 2.91
N PHE A 181 24.42 3.49 3.78
CA PHE A 181 25.21 2.29 3.60
C PHE A 181 24.77 1.50 2.35
N SER A 182 23.45 1.29 2.18
CA SER A 182 22.88 0.59 1.05
C SER A 182 23.27 1.24 -0.28
N LYS A 183 23.16 2.57 -0.35
CA LYS A 183 23.54 3.34 -1.55
C LYS A 183 25.04 3.28 -1.84
N LYS A 184 25.87 3.33 -0.79
CA LYS A 184 27.34 3.33 -0.93
C LYS A 184 27.88 1.96 -1.35
N ASN A 185 27.25 0.86 -0.89
CA ASN A 185 27.76 -0.51 -1.07
C ASN A 185 26.97 -1.31 -2.12
N ASN A 186 26.07 -0.70 -2.88
CA ASN A 186 25.20 -1.40 -3.85
C ASN A 186 24.40 -2.54 -3.23
N LEU A 187 23.95 -2.37 -1.99
CA LEU A 187 23.20 -3.33 -1.20
C LEU A 187 21.70 -2.99 -1.25
N ALA A 188 20.85 -3.97 -1.53
CA ALA A 188 19.42 -3.81 -1.32
C ALA A 188 19.08 -3.99 0.16
N SER A 189 18.14 -3.19 0.69
CA SER A 189 17.69 -3.32 2.07
C SER A 189 16.18 -3.36 2.16
N ILE A 190 15.62 -4.37 2.81
CA ILE A 190 14.20 -4.46 3.16
C ILE A 190 14.10 -4.21 4.66
N ILE A 191 13.48 -3.12 5.00
CA ILE A 191 13.24 -2.69 6.38
C ILE A 191 11.80 -2.97 6.75
N ILE A 192 11.62 -3.63 7.87
CA ILE A 192 10.33 -4.02 8.40
C ILE A 192 9.90 -3.03 9.48
N TRP A 193 8.64 -2.58 9.40
CA TRP A 193 8.03 -1.64 10.32
C TRP A 193 6.68 -2.13 10.85
N HIS A 194 6.49 -2.12 12.19
CA HIS A 194 5.22 -2.43 12.83
C HIS A 194 4.35 -1.18 12.99
N ILE A 195 3.16 -1.19 12.37
CA ILE A 195 2.18 -0.13 12.53
C ILE A 195 1.33 -0.43 13.76
N THR A 196 1.31 0.47 14.74
CA THR A 196 0.38 0.38 15.87
C THR A 196 -1.03 0.80 15.46
N LYS A 197 -2.08 0.33 16.16
CA LYS A 197 -3.49 0.60 15.84
C LYS A 197 -3.87 2.08 15.79
N SER A 198 -3.10 2.95 16.41
CA SER A 198 -3.26 4.40 16.34
C SER A 198 -2.41 4.94 15.19
N TRP A 199 -2.99 5.14 14.04
CA TRP A 199 -2.40 5.75 12.84
C TRP A 199 -1.91 7.21 13.03
N GLU A 200 -2.01 7.76 14.22
CA GLU A 200 -1.76 9.17 14.53
C GLU A 200 -0.29 9.50 14.85
N ILE A 201 0.60 8.53 14.85
CA ILE A 201 2.00 8.82 15.17
C ILE A 201 2.72 9.27 13.89
N ALA A 202 3.28 10.47 13.91
CA ALA A 202 4.00 11.17 12.83
C ALA A 202 5.25 10.43 12.25
N TRP A 203 5.49 9.22 12.67
CA TRP A 203 6.64 8.37 12.40
C TRP A 203 6.70 7.73 11.01
N PRO A 204 5.60 7.16 10.46
CA PRO A 204 5.67 6.56 9.14
C PRO A 204 6.15 7.55 8.09
N LYS A 205 5.67 8.81 8.17
CA LYS A 205 6.00 9.86 7.18
C LYS A 205 7.49 10.19 7.11
N TYR A 206 8.20 10.19 8.25
CA TYR A 206 9.64 10.47 8.21
C TYR A 206 10.43 9.35 7.53
N LEU A 207 10.16 8.09 7.90
CA LEU A 207 10.79 6.93 7.27
C LEU A 207 10.46 6.86 5.78
N GLU A 208 9.23 7.15 5.41
CA GLU A 208 8.82 7.24 4.01
C GLU A 208 9.67 8.23 3.20
N HIS A 209 10.17 9.30 3.81
CA HIS A 209 11.04 10.25 3.11
C HIS A 209 12.46 9.71 2.86
N ILE A 210 12.98 8.87 3.74
CA ILE A 210 14.35 8.34 3.65
C ILE A 210 14.43 7.21 2.62
N VAL A 211 13.43 6.31 2.61
CA VAL A 211 13.44 5.09 1.78
C VAL A 211 12.99 5.36 0.34
N ASP A 212 13.31 4.44 -0.55
CA ASP A 212 13.01 4.57 -1.97
C ASP A 212 11.64 4.01 -2.34
N VAL A 213 11.23 2.92 -1.69
CA VAL A 213 9.93 2.26 -1.86
C VAL A 213 9.27 2.04 -0.52
N VAL A 214 7.96 2.31 -0.44
CA VAL A 214 7.12 2.02 0.73
C VAL A 214 5.96 1.17 0.28
N ALA A 215 5.77 0.03 0.90
CA ALA A 215 4.62 -0.84 0.68
C ALA A 215 3.99 -1.26 2.00
N TYR A 216 2.67 -1.30 2.02
CA TYR A 216 1.88 -1.73 3.18
C TYR A 216 1.14 -3.01 2.88
N LEU A 217 1.24 -3.97 3.81
CA LEU A 217 0.43 -5.18 3.79
C LEU A 217 -0.78 -4.98 4.71
N GLU A 218 -1.94 -4.99 4.11
CA GLU A 218 -3.23 -4.81 4.76
C GLU A 218 -4.03 -6.12 4.69
N TRP A 219 -4.93 -6.35 5.62
CA TRP A 219 -5.82 -7.51 5.58
C TRP A 219 -7.27 -7.06 5.48
N ASP A 220 -8.07 -7.87 4.82
CA ASP A 220 -9.51 -7.81 4.89
C ASP A 220 -10.00 -8.75 6.00
N LYS A 221 -10.75 -8.24 6.97
CA LYS A 221 -11.22 -9.04 8.12
C LYS A 221 -12.28 -10.08 7.77
N PHE A 222 -12.99 -9.86 6.66
CA PHE A 222 -14.10 -10.74 6.24
C PHE A 222 -13.67 -11.80 5.24
N TRP A 223 -12.57 -11.53 4.49
CA TRP A 223 -12.06 -12.40 3.46
C TRP A 223 -10.63 -12.77 3.80
N GLU A 224 -10.21 -13.96 3.53
CA GLU A 224 -8.85 -14.42 3.77
C GLU A 224 -7.80 -13.72 2.88
N TYR A 225 -8.15 -12.54 2.33
CA TYR A 225 -7.29 -11.80 1.42
C TYR A 225 -6.33 -10.84 2.15
N ARG A 226 -5.20 -10.61 1.51
CA ARG A 226 -4.18 -9.65 1.91
C ARG A 226 -3.83 -8.78 0.71
N PHE A 227 -3.74 -7.49 0.95
CA PHE A 227 -3.43 -6.49 -0.07
C PHE A 227 -2.07 -5.88 0.22
N LEU A 228 -1.12 -6.04 -0.71
CA LEU A 228 0.16 -5.37 -0.64
C LEU A 228 0.11 -4.16 -1.57
N ARG A 229 0.11 -2.96 -0.98
CA ARG A 229 -0.03 -1.69 -1.68
C ARG A 229 1.27 -0.91 -1.68
N THR A 230 1.68 -0.40 -2.83
CA THR A 230 2.78 0.54 -2.91
C THR A 230 2.27 1.96 -2.60
N GLN A 231 2.69 2.52 -1.46
CA GLN A 231 2.35 3.89 -1.07
C GLN A 231 3.31 4.91 -1.68
N LYS A 232 4.57 4.53 -1.86
CA LYS A 232 5.62 5.35 -2.44
C LYS A 232 6.57 4.50 -3.27
N ASN A 233 6.93 5.02 -4.43
CA ASN A 233 8.06 4.54 -5.23
C ASN A 233 8.69 5.76 -5.92
N ARG A 234 9.96 6.04 -5.67
CA ARG A 234 10.63 7.24 -6.22
C ARG A 234 10.82 7.21 -7.73
N PHE A 235 10.76 6.02 -8.34
CA PHE A 235 11.19 5.83 -9.72
C PHE A 235 10.07 5.33 -10.63
N TRP A 236 8.97 4.82 -10.06
CA TRP A 236 7.86 4.22 -10.80
C TRP A 236 6.51 4.63 -10.23
N PRO A 237 5.45 4.61 -11.03
CA PRO A 237 4.12 4.88 -10.53
C PRO A 237 3.72 3.93 -9.39
N THR A 238 3.15 4.46 -8.31
CA THR A 238 2.74 3.71 -7.10
C THR A 238 1.33 3.15 -7.21
N ASN A 239 0.95 2.65 -8.36
CA ASN A 239 -0.47 2.54 -8.70
C ASN A 239 -0.99 1.10 -8.75
N ASP A 240 -0.17 0.13 -8.37
CA ASP A 240 -0.58 -1.27 -8.44
C ASP A 240 -0.69 -1.91 -7.04
N VAL A 241 -1.56 -2.90 -6.93
CA VAL A 241 -1.87 -3.64 -5.71
C VAL A 241 -1.69 -5.12 -5.99
N ALA A 242 -0.93 -5.80 -5.16
CA ALA A 242 -0.86 -7.25 -5.19
C ALA A 242 -1.89 -7.85 -4.23
N ILE A 243 -2.58 -8.89 -4.67
CA ILE A 243 -3.61 -9.57 -3.90
C ILE A 243 -3.16 -11.00 -3.61
N PHE A 244 -3.24 -11.36 -2.33
CA PHE A 244 -2.91 -12.69 -1.85
C PHE A 244 -4.05 -13.24 -1.01
N GLN A 245 -4.24 -14.54 -1.03
CA GLN A 245 -5.11 -15.29 -0.11
C GLN A 245 -4.23 -15.91 0.98
N MET A 246 -4.56 -15.69 2.24
CA MET A 246 -3.89 -16.36 3.35
C MET A 246 -4.31 -17.83 3.37
N THR A 247 -3.33 -18.70 3.31
CA THR A 247 -3.53 -20.15 3.49
C THR A 247 -2.81 -20.63 4.74
N GLN A 248 -3.02 -21.87 5.14
CA GLN A 248 -2.31 -22.44 6.29
C GLN A 248 -0.78 -22.47 6.09
N LYS A 249 -0.30 -22.45 4.84
CA LYS A 249 1.12 -22.57 4.52
C LYS A 249 1.76 -21.24 4.12
N TRP A 250 1.09 -20.44 3.28
CA TRP A 250 1.68 -19.27 2.62
C TRP A 250 0.62 -18.27 2.14
N LEU A 251 1.07 -17.13 1.66
CA LEU A 251 0.24 -16.12 0.97
C LEU A 251 0.14 -16.53 -0.50
N LYS A 252 -0.94 -17.20 -0.89
CA LYS A 252 -1.19 -17.62 -2.27
C LYS A 252 -1.52 -16.41 -3.14
N PRO A 253 -0.76 -16.14 -4.22
CA PRO A 253 -1.11 -15.08 -5.15
C PRO A 253 -2.49 -15.31 -5.78
N VAL A 254 -3.29 -14.26 -5.86
CA VAL A 254 -4.63 -14.32 -6.46
C VAL A 254 -4.58 -13.63 -7.82
N TYR A 255 -4.42 -14.44 -8.86
CA TYR A 255 -4.35 -13.95 -10.23
C TYR A 255 -5.73 -13.64 -10.83
N ASN A 256 -6.73 -14.43 -10.49
CA ASN A 256 -8.08 -14.40 -11.07
C ASN A 256 -9.14 -14.22 -9.98
N LEU A 257 -9.13 -13.05 -9.32
CA LEU A 257 -10.15 -12.71 -8.33
C LEU A 257 -11.57 -12.79 -8.93
N LYS A 258 -11.69 -12.41 -10.20
CA LYS A 258 -12.91 -12.48 -10.99
C LYS A 258 -13.53 -13.89 -11.04
N GLU A 259 -12.73 -14.92 -11.32
CA GLU A 259 -13.22 -16.31 -11.40
C GLU A 259 -13.74 -16.79 -10.05
N ASN A 260 -13.03 -16.47 -8.97
CA ASN A 260 -13.46 -16.83 -7.61
C ASN A 260 -14.80 -16.17 -7.25
N LEU A 261 -14.97 -14.89 -7.60
CA LEU A 261 -16.22 -14.16 -7.35
C LEU A 261 -17.38 -14.73 -8.18
N LEU A 262 -17.13 -15.07 -9.44
CA LEU A 262 -18.19 -15.61 -10.31
C LEU A 262 -18.61 -17.03 -9.91
N GLN A 263 -17.70 -17.84 -9.37
CA GLN A 263 -18.03 -19.19 -8.85
C GLN A 263 -18.87 -19.13 -7.57
N GLN A 264 -18.73 -18.08 -6.77
CA GLN A 264 -19.45 -17.89 -5.49
C GLN A 264 -20.72 -17.04 -5.65
N LYS A 265 -20.91 -16.41 -6.83
CA LYS A 265 -22.06 -15.52 -7.04
C LYS A 265 -23.35 -16.33 -7.12
N GLU A 266 -24.27 -16.02 -6.23
CA GLU A 266 -25.68 -16.39 -6.36
C GLU A 266 -26.45 -15.25 -7.04
N SER A 267 -27.32 -15.58 -7.98
CA SER A 267 -28.18 -14.60 -8.67
C SER A 267 -29.35 -14.24 -7.77
N ILE A 268 -29.12 -13.32 -6.84
CA ILE A 268 -30.07 -12.88 -5.81
C ILE A 268 -30.51 -11.45 -6.12
N PRO A 269 -31.82 -11.11 -6.04
CA PRO A 269 -32.29 -9.74 -6.13
C PRO A 269 -31.56 -8.81 -5.13
N GLY A 270 -31.14 -7.65 -5.61
CA GLY A 270 -30.34 -6.71 -4.81
C GLY A 270 -28.83 -6.93 -4.88
N THR A 271 -28.36 -8.05 -5.43
CA THR A 271 -26.93 -8.29 -5.65
C THR A 271 -26.58 -8.03 -7.09
N VAL A 272 -25.69 -7.07 -7.34
CA VAL A 272 -25.23 -6.66 -8.68
C VAL A 272 -23.71 -6.71 -8.80
N LEU A 273 -23.22 -6.90 -10.01
CA LEU A 273 -21.78 -6.83 -10.28
C LEU A 273 -21.37 -5.41 -10.66
N THR A 274 -20.19 -5.03 -10.25
CA THR A 274 -19.53 -3.79 -10.65
C THR A 274 -18.02 -3.93 -10.66
N VAL A 275 -17.33 -2.96 -11.24
CA VAL A 275 -15.86 -2.86 -11.19
C VAL A 275 -15.48 -1.57 -10.50
N TRP A 276 -14.80 -1.68 -9.39
CA TRP A 276 -14.20 -0.52 -8.73
C TRP A 276 -12.71 -0.40 -9.07
N ILE A 277 -12.14 0.77 -8.82
CA ILE A 277 -10.71 1.01 -9.04
C ILE A 277 -10.01 1.15 -7.70
N ASP A 278 -9.12 0.23 -7.43
CA ASP A 278 -8.18 0.34 -6.33
C ASP A 278 -6.86 0.93 -6.84
N ASN A 279 -6.63 2.20 -6.53
CA ASN A 279 -5.57 3.00 -7.14
C ASN A 279 -5.69 3.00 -8.68
N TRP A 280 -5.12 2.00 -9.36
CA TRP A 280 -5.16 1.87 -10.83
C TRP A 280 -5.58 0.46 -11.28
N ARG A 281 -5.73 -0.45 -10.34
CA ARG A 281 -6.18 -1.82 -10.61
C ARG A 281 -7.70 -1.87 -10.63
N PRO A 282 -8.31 -2.27 -11.73
CA PRO A 282 -9.72 -2.60 -11.75
C PRO A 282 -9.94 -3.92 -11.00
N VAL A 283 -10.97 -3.96 -10.18
CA VAL A 283 -11.35 -5.14 -9.40
C VAL A 283 -12.85 -5.35 -9.56
N LEU A 284 -13.24 -6.50 -10.11
CA LEU A 284 -14.63 -6.93 -10.15
C LEU A 284 -15.10 -7.24 -8.73
N THR A 285 -16.28 -6.77 -8.37
CA THR A 285 -16.89 -7.00 -7.05
C THR A 285 -18.40 -7.11 -7.15
N THR A 286 -19.01 -7.62 -6.08
CA THR A 286 -20.45 -7.55 -5.86
C THR A 286 -20.79 -6.30 -5.04
N LEU A 287 -21.97 -5.76 -5.28
CA LEU A 287 -22.60 -4.75 -4.45
C LEU A 287 -23.96 -5.34 -4.02
N GLU A 288 -24.22 -5.33 -2.73
CA GLU A 288 -25.41 -5.91 -2.12
C GLU A 288 -26.31 -4.82 -1.59
N VAL A 289 -27.59 -4.90 -1.92
CA VAL A 289 -28.63 -3.97 -1.48
C VAL A 289 -29.78 -4.78 -0.87
N LEU A 290 -30.12 -4.43 0.35
CA LEU A 290 -31.33 -4.95 1.01
C LEU A 290 -32.33 -3.82 1.22
N LEU A 291 -33.54 -4.04 0.77
CA LEU A 291 -34.67 -3.16 1.03
C LEU A 291 -35.66 -3.86 2.00
N ASN A 292 -36.01 -3.15 3.07
CA ASN A 292 -37.03 -3.62 4.00
C ASN A 292 -38.07 -2.52 4.21
N LYS A 293 -39.36 -2.86 4.18
CA LYS A 293 -40.42 -1.87 4.48
C LYS A 293 -40.21 -1.32 5.87
N THR A 294 -40.14 0.01 5.99
CA THR A 294 -40.00 0.64 7.30
C THR A 294 -41.33 0.78 8.01
N ASN A 295 -41.30 0.54 9.32
CA ASN A 295 -42.42 0.84 10.22
C ASN A 295 -42.22 2.17 10.98
N TYR A 296 -41.11 2.88 10.66
CA TYR A 296 -40.73 4.12 11.32
C TYR A 296 -41.11 5.33 10.46
N LYS A 297 -41.30 6.49 11.10
CA LYS A 297 -41.57 7.75 10.42
C LYS A 297 -40.42 8.20 9.51
N PHE A 298 -39.20 7.84 9.86
CA PHE A 298 -37.98 8.13 9.08
C PHE A 298 -37.28 6.83 8.70
N PRO A 299 -37.17 6.51 7.41
CA PRO A 299 -36.50 5.30 6.96
C PRO A 299 -35.00 5.37 7.23
N LYS A 300 -34.41 4.23 7.57
CA LYS A 300 -32.97 4.11 7.80
C LYS A 300 -32.19 4.01 6.49
N ARG A 301 -31.06 4.69 6.42
CA ARG A 301 -30.10 4.59 5.33
C ARG A 301 -28.76 4.13 5.94
N THR A 302 -28.40 2.88 5.73
CA THR A 302 -27.19 2.29 6.28
C THR A 302 -26.29 1.86 5.15
N THR A 303 -25.08 2.40 5.12
CA THR A 303 -24.08 2.06 4.11
C THR A 303 -22.84 1.50 4.80
N ILE A 304 -22.33 0.39 4.27
CA ILE A 304 -21.07 -0.18 4.71
C ILE A 304 -20.09 -0.02 3.55
N TRP A 305 -19.02 0.74 3.81
CA TRP A 305 -17.93 1.05 2.87
C TRP A 305 -18.32 1.92 1.65
N VAL A 306 -19.56 2.34 1.53
CA VAL A 306 -20.05 3.26 0.49
C VAL A 306 -20.33 4.62 1.11
N ASP A 307 -20.10 5.70 0.35
CA ASP A 307 -20.41 7.06 0.80
C ASP A 307 -21.92 7.27 0.93
N SER A 308 -22.41 7.55 2.14
CA SER A 308 -23.83 7.70 2.44
C SER A 308 -24.46 8.89 1.71
N ASN A 309 -23.75 10.01 1.59
CA ASN A 309 -24.28 11.20 0.89
C ASN A 309 -24.49 10.88 -0.60
N ARG A 310 -23.59 10.08 -1.20
CA ARG A 310 -23.73 9.66 -2.58
C ARG A 310 -24.94 8.75 -2.79
N VAL A 311 -25.17 7.83 -1.86
CA VAL A 311 -26.35 6.94 -1.88
C VAL A 311 -27.64 7.73 -1.76
N GLU A 312 -27.72 8.73 -0.88
CA GLU A 312 -28.89 9.61 -0.77
C GLU A 312 -29.21 10.36 -2.06
N LEU A 313 -28.18 10.88 -2.74
CA LEU A 313 -28.34 11.51 -4.07
C LEU A 313 -28.89 10.53 -5.11
N ILE A 314 -28.38 9.29 -5.13
CA ILE A 314 -28.85 8.24 -6.05
C ILE A 314 -30.30 7.87 -5.75
N ILE A 315 -30.68 7.75 -4.47
CA ILE A 315 -32.07 7.50 -4.07
C ILE A 315 -33.00 8.60 -4.60
N ALA A 316 -32.64 9.88 -4.40
CA ALA A 316 -33.43 11.00 -4.90
C ALA A 316 -33.58 11.00 -6.45
N ILE A 317 -32.51 10.61 -7.17
CA ILE A 317 -32.53 10.46 -8.63
C ILE A 317 -33.49 9.31 -9.02
N LEU A 318 -33.44 8.18 -8.34
CA LEU A 318 -34.32 7.04 -8.64
C LEU A 318 -35.78 7.36 -8.34
N GLU A 319 -36.09 8.02 -7.23
CA GLU A 319 -37.45 8.49 -6.92
C GLU A 319 -37.96 9.46 -8.02
N ARG A 320 -37.12 10.40 -8.46
CA ARG A 320 -37.51 11.41 -9.47
C ARG A 320 -37.74 10.83 -10.85
N TYR A 321 -36.87 9.96 -11.33
CA TYR A 321 -36.88 9.54 -12.75
C TYR A 321 -37.51 8.17 -12.99
N LEU A 322 -37.60 7.32 -11.97
CA LEU A 322 -38.23 5.98 -12.04
C LEU A 322 -39.52 5.89 -11.22
N ASN A 323 -39.98 7.01 -10.58
CA ASN A 323 -41.16 7.06 -9.73
C ASN A 323 -41.19 5.98 -8.64
N LEU A 324 -40.03 5.67 -8.05
CA LEU A 324 -39.95 4.70 -6.96
C LEU A 324 -40.37 5.36 -5.63
N ASN A 325 -41.05 4.64 -4.76
CA ASN A 325 -41.46 5.12 -3.44
C ASN A 325 -40.48 4.63 -2.37
N LEU A 326 -39.19 5.04 -2.45
CA LEU A 326 -38.14 4.57 -1.56
C LEU A 326 -38.23 5.17 -0.15
N GLY A 327 -39.01 6.20 0.04
CA GLY A 327 -39.31 6.80 1.36
C GLY A 327 -40.02 5.84 2.33
N PHE A 328 -40.56 4.71 1.88
CA PHE A 328 -41.21 3.68 2.70
C PHE A 328 -40.30 2.48 2.97
N TYR A 329 -39.02 2.55 2.63
CA TYR A 329 -38.09 1.44 2.79
C TYR A 329 -36.83 1.86 3.54
N ASP A 330 -36.42 1.03 4.49
CA ASP A 330 -35.06 1.04 5.01
C ASP A 330 -34.15 0.45 3.95
N ILE A 331 -33.02 1.13 3.68
CA ILE A 331 -32.06 0.74 2.64
C ILE A 331 -30.73 0.43 3.30
N PHE A 332 -30.23 -0.77 3.07
CA PHE A 332 -28.92 -1.23 3.49
C PHE A 332 -28.08 -1.53 2.25
N ILE A 333 -26.89 -0.96 2.18
CA ILE A 333 -25.95 -1.17 1.07
C ILE A 333 -24.62 -1.63 1.63
N ASN A 334 -24.12 -2.72 1.09
CA ASN A 334 -22.83 -3.30 1.44
C ASN A 334 -22.01 -3.58 0.18
N ILE A 335 -20.73 -3.25 0.22
CA ILE A 335 -19.72 -3.81 -0.68
C ILE A 335 -18.84 -4.69 0.21
N PRO A 336 -18.67 -5.99 -0.09
CA PRO A 336 -17.97 -6.93 0.77
C PRO A 336 -16.44 -6.75 0.77
N TRP A 337 -15.98 -5.49 1.03
CA TRP A 337 -14.56 -5.12 1.15
C TRP A 337 -14.39 -4.07 2.25
N GLU A 338 -13.32 -4.12 3.04
CA GLU A 338 -13.07 -3.17 4.16
C GLU A 338 -12.55 -1.78 3.73
N PHE A 339 -12.90 -1.29 2.54
CA PHE A 339 -12.40 0.00 2.05
C PHE A 339 -13.54 0.97 1.80
N LYS A 340 -13.41 2.21 2.29
CA LYS A 340 -14.36 3.27 2.00
C LYS A 340 -14.26 3.67 0.53
N PHE A 341 -15.30 3.36 -0.23
CA PHE A 341 -15.39 3.68 -1.65
C PHE A 341 -15.89 5.12 -1.83
N THR A 342 -15.06 5.97 -2.42
CA THR A 342 -15.42 7.31 -2.87
C THR A 342 -15.48 7.38 -4.41
N ASP A 343 -15.68 6.24 -5.04
CA ASP A 343 -15.59 6.06 -6.49
C ASP A 343 -16.97 6.26 -7.15
N SER A 344 -17.16 7.39 -7.84
CA SER A 344 -18.39 7.72 -8.58
C SER A 344 -18.73 6.72 -9.71
N GLY A 345 -17.76 5.92 -10.15
CA GLY A 345 -18.00 4.85 -11.13
C GLY A 345 -18.91 3.73 -10.65
N LEU A 346 -19.23 3.70 -9.35
CA LEU A 346 -20.15 2.73 -8.72
C LEU A 346 -21.62 3.20 -8.72
N ASP A 347 -21.91 4.44 -9.10
CA ASP A 347 -23.26 5.01 -8.99
C ASP A 347 -24.32 4.18 -9.72
N LEU A 348 -23.99 3.75 -10.94
CA LEU A 348 -24.92 2.94 -11.73
C LEU A 348 -25.17 1.56 -11.09
N ALA A 349 -24.18 0.99 -10.45
CA ALA A 349 -24.33 -0.26 -9.70
C ALA A 349 -25.19 -0.08 -8.45
N ILE A 350 -25.02 1.02 -7.72
CA ILE A 350 -25.86 1.35 -6.56
C ILE A 350 -27.31 1.51 -7.00
N ALA A 351 -27.55 2.26 -8.10
CA ALA A 351 -28.88 2.44 -8.67
C ALA A 351 -29.51 1.13 -9.13
N ALA A 352 -28.75 0.29 -9.83
CA ALA A 352 -29.18 -1.03 -10.30
C ALA A 352 -29.49 -1.98 -9.13
N GLY A 353 -28.65 -1.99 -8.09
CA GLY A 353 -28.86 -2.79 -6.88
C GLY A 353 -30.14 -2.40 -6.14
N ILE A 354 -30.39 -1.10 -5.96
CA ILE A 354 -31.62 -0.60 -5.34
C ILE A 354 -32.85 -1.00 -6.19
N LEU A 355 -32.78 -0.81 -7.50
CA LEU A 355 -33.88 -1.15 -8.39
C LEU A 355 -34.13 -2.67 -8.45
N SER A 356 -33.08 -3.48 -8.49
CA SER A 356 -33.13 -4.94 -8.44
C SER A 356 -33.81 -5.43 -7.15
N ALA A 357 -33.41 -4.88 -6.00
CA ALA A 357 -34.03 -5.21 -4.72
C ALA A 357 -35.50 -4.76 -4.64
N TYR A 358 -35.80 -3.56 -5.16
CA TYR A 358 -37.17 -3.01 -5.18
C TYR A 358 -38.14 -3.84 -6.03
N LYS A 359 -37.67 -4.28 -7.21
CA LYS A 359 -38.45 -5.10 -8.13
C LYS A 359 -38.38 -6.60 -7.87
N ASN A 360 -37.55 -7.03 -6.93
CA ASN A 360 -37.27 -8.43 -6.64
C ASN A 360 -36.81 -9.20 -7.91
N LYS A 361 -35.91 -8.57 -8.71
CA LYS A 361 -35.35 -9.12 -9.95
C LYS A 361 -33.85 -9.24 -9.84
N ALA A 362 -33.31 -10.43 -10.04
CA ALA A 362 -31.86 -10.65 -10.09
C ALA A 362 -31.27 -10.24 -11.46
N THR A 363 -29.99 -9.90 -11.50
CA THR A 363 -29.28 -9.56 -12.73
C THR A 363 -27.84 -10.09 -12.72
N ASP A 364 -27.34 -10.52 -13.86
CA ASP A 364 -25.98 -11.02 -14.04
C ASP A 364 -25.06 -9.99 -14.75
N LYS A 365 -25.60 -8.81 -15.04
CA LYS A 365 -24.90 -7.75 -15.72
C LYS A 365 -23.95 -6.99 -14.78
N VAL A 366 -22.90 -6.41 -15.35
CA VAL A 366 -21.95 -5.54 -14.66
C VAL A 366 -22.34 -4.09 -14.93
N TYR A 367 -22.55 -3.31 -13.90
CA TYR A 367 -22.97 -1.92 -14.01
C TYR A 367 -21.80 -0.97 -13.72
N ILE A 368 -21.47 -0.09 -14.70
CA ILE A 368 -20.32 0.84 -14.63
C ILE A 368 -20.73 2.21 -15.13
N GLY A 369 -20.76 3.22 -14.28
CA GLY A 369 -21.07 4.57 -14.70
C GLY A 369 -21.28 5.53 -13.55
N GLU A 370 -21.08 6.81 -13.84
CA GLU A 370 -21.40 7.92 -12.95
C GLU A 370 -22.77 8.50 -13.30
N ILE A 371 -23.59 8.81 -12.30
CA ILE A 371 -24.91 9.38 -12.50
C ILE A 371 -24.92 10.85 -12.11
N SER A 372 -25.30 11.74 -13.03
CA SER A 372 -25.54 13.15 -12.73
C SER A 372 -26.91 13.37 -12.10
N LEU A 373 -27.10 14.50 -11.41
CA LEU A 373 -28.41 14.89 -10.83
C LEU A 373 -29.52 14.98 -11.86
N SER A 374 -29.19 15.17 -13.13
CA SER A 374 -30.16 15.15 -14.24
C SER A 374 -30.53 13.75 -14.71
N GLY A 375 -30.06 12.69 -14.04
CA GLY A 375 -30.30 11.30 -14.43
C GLY A 375 -29.46 10.80 -15.61
N LYS A 376 -28.59 11.64 -16.19
CA LYS A 376 -27.69 11.23 -17.28
C LYS A 376 -26.57 10.32 -16.77
N ILE A 377 -26.33 9.25 -17.52
CA ILE A 377 -25.20 8.32 -17.27
C ILE A 377 -23.96 8.86 -17.97
N ASN A 378 -22.91 9.06 -17.23
CA ASN A 378 -21.63 9.57 -17.71
C ASN A 378 -20.53 8.50 -17.66
N LYS A 379 -19.48 8.74 -18.46
CA LYS A 379 -18.27 7.92 -18.45
C LYS A 379 -17.58 8.05 -17.10
N SER A 380 -17.35 6.94 -16.41
CA SER A 380 -16.62 6.91 -15.15
C SER A 380 -15.11 7.06 -15.36
N LYS A 381 -14.40 7.45 -14.31
CA LYS A 381 -12.94 7.48 -14.31
C LYS A 381 -12.38 6.07 -14.60
N PHE A 382 -11.33 5.99 -15.43
CA PHE A 382 -10.73 4.71 -15.88
C PHE A 382 -11.70 3.71 -16.53
N HIS A 383 -12.71 4.20 -17.20
CA HIS A 383 -13.80 3.42 -17.78
C HIS A 383 -13.32 2.23 -18.64
N GLU A 384 -12.36 2.45 -19.54
CA GLU A 384 -11.82 1.39 -20.40
C GLU A 384 -11.15 0.25 -19.63
N LYS A 385 -10.48 0.57 -18.51
CA LYS A 385 -9.90 -0.45 -17.64
C LYS A 385 -10.97 -1.27 -16.94
N ARG A 386 -12.04 -0.62 -16.46
CA ARG A 386 -13.19 -1.31 -15.85
C ARG A 386 -13.87 -2.23 -16.85
N LYS A 387 -14.09 -1.75 -18.06
CA LYS A 387 -14.72 -2.51 -19.13
C LYS A 387 -13.88 -3.73 -19.53
N LYS A 388 -12.56 -3.57 -19.62
CA LYS A 388 -11.63 -4.68 -19.87
C LYS A 388 -11.67 -5.74 -18.77
N GLU A 389 -11.78 -5.34 -17.51
CA GLU A 389 -11.91 -6.27 -16.37
C GLU A 389 -13.23 -7.06 -16.46
N ALA A 390 -14.29 -6.44 -16.95
CA ALA A 390 -15.61 -7.05 -17.15
C ALA A 390 -15.79 -7.73 -18.51
N GLU A 391 -14.77 -7.81 -19.37
CA GLU A 391 -14.87 -8.17 -20.81
C GLU A 391 -15.65 -9.47 -21.12
N THR A 392 -15.65 -10.45 -20.21
CA THR A 392 -16.38 -11.71 -20.39
C THR A 392 -17.83 -11.68 -19.90
N LEU A 393 -18.32 -10.55 -19.43
CA LEU A 393 -19.65 -10.36 -18.83
C LEU A 393 -20.44 -9.30 -19.58
N PRO A 394 -21.77 -9.36 -19.59
CA PRO A 394 -22.60 -8.29 -20.13
C PRO A 394 -22.44 -7.03 -19.29
N VAL A 395 -22.03 -5.92 -19.94
CA VAL A 395 -21.78 -4.63 -19.27
C VAL A 395 -22.86 -3.63 -19.63
N VAL A 396 -23.42 -2.97 -18.59
CA VAL A 396 -24.30 -1.82 -18.71
C VAL A 396 -23.50 -0.57 -18.34
N ASP A 397 -23.34 0.34 -19.30
CA ASP A 397 -22.57 1.57 -19.14
C ASP A 397 -23.18 2.75 -19.95
N TYR A 398 -22.51 3.89 -19.94
CA TYR A 398 -22.93 5.09 -20.66
C TYR A 398 -23.05 4.90 -22.19
N THR A 399 -22.55 3.81 -22.78
CA THR A 399 -22.64 3.53 -24.22
C THR A 399 -23.99 2.95 -24.61
N ASN A 400 -24.55 2.08 -23.78
CA ASN A 400 -25.81 1.38 -23.99
C ASN A 400 -26.95 1.89 -23.10
N LEU A 401 -26.66 2.67 -22.05
CA LEU A 401 -27.65 3.33 -21.20
C LEU A 401 -27.28 4.82 -21.05
N LYS A 402 -28.06 5.72 -21.66
CA LYS A 402 -27.78 7.16 -21.66
C LYS A 402 -28.39 7.90 -20.48
N HIS A 403 -29.52 7.40 -19.98
CA HIS A 403 -30.30 8.03 -18.93
C HIS A 403 -30.87 6.97 -17.99
N ILE A 404 -30.96 7.30 -16.71
CA ILE A 404 -31.39 6.38 -15.66
C ILE A 404 -32.83 5.85 -15.88
N SER A 405 -33.70 6.59 -16.58
CA SER A 405 -35.05 6.13 -16.88
C SER A 405 -35.14 4.82 -17.67
N GLY A 406 -34.07 4.47 -18.41
CA GLY A 406 -34.01 3.19 -19.12
C GLY A 406 -33.39 2.04 -18.30
N LEU A 407 -33.06 2.26 -17.02
CA LEU A 407 -32.39 1.26 -16.18
C LEU A 407 -33.27 0.02 -15.95
N ASP A 408 -34.60 0.21 -15.91
CA ASP A 408 -35.55 -0.87 -15.71
C ASP A 408 -35.45 -1.95 -16.80
N GLU A 409 -35.33 -1.52 -18.04
CA GLU A 409 -35.14 -2.41 -19.20
C GLU A 409 -33.82 -3.18 -19.18
N GLN A 410 -32.87 -2.68 -18.40
CA GLN A 410 -31.55 -3.31 -18.27
C GLN A 410 -31.50 -4.38 -17.17
N LEU A 411 -32.54 -4.55 -16.36
CA LEU A 411 -32.64 -5.65 -15.38
C LEU A 411 -33.11 -6.95 -16.01
N ASP A 412 -33.70 -6.88 -17.18
CA ASP A 412 -34.08 -8.05 -17.98
C ASP A 412 -32.86 -8.57 -18.76
#